data_ea34f27a3b427a0b4fd89c2e8c31be88
#
_entry.id   ea34f27a3b427a0b4fd89c2e8c31be88
#
_cell.length_a   1.000
_cell.length_b   1.000
_cell.length_c   1.000
_cell.angle_alpha   90.00
_cell.angle_beta   90.00
_cell.angle_gamma   90.00
#
_symmetry.space_group_name_H-M   'P 1'
#
loop_
_entity.id
_entity.type
_entity.pdbx_description
1 polymer ?
#
loop_
_entity_poly.entity_id
_entity_poly.type
_entity_poly.pdbx_seq_one_letter_code
_entity_poly.pdbx_strand_id
1 'polypeptide(L)'
;MTQFKEKAKQHRLNINMGLMDYPVLQAADILIYKAGYVPVGEDQIQHVEFSREIARRFNARFGETFPEPKVLLSDAPRILGTDGSAKMSKSLNNAIGLLDPPEAIWEKLRTAATCEHRQRRTDPGHPEHCNIFTMHEAFSKPDQIALVDYNCRTAGFGCIECKEILFKNMIEEIGPIQNRVREINQKPQYMVDVLESGAARCKAIAVEVMDEVRTKIGVKSSWLND
;
A
#
# COMPACT_ATOMS: atom_id res chain seq x y z
N MET A 1 -19.42 -3.14 -9.72
CA MET A 1 -17.97 -2.92 -9.48
C MET A 1 -17.19 -4.03 -10.17
N THR A 2 -16.23 -3.67 -11.00
CA THR A 2 -15.40 -4.62 -11.78
C THR A 2 -14.59 -5.53 -10.86
N GLN A 3 -14.00 -4.98 -9.82
CA GLN A 3 -13.22 -5.73 -8.83
C GLN A 3 -14.01 -6.79 -8.07
N PHE A 4 -15.28 -6.55 -7.74
CA PHE A 4 -16.12 -7.59 -7.15
C PHE A 4 -16.26 -8.79 -8.12
N LYS A 5 -16.50 -8.52 -9.41
CA LYS A 5 -16.63 -9.58 -10.42
C LYS A 5 -15.33 -10.37 -10.61
N GLU A 6 -14.18 -9.71 -10.55
CA GLU A 6 -12.86 -10.36 -10.67
C GLU A 6 -12.55 -11.21 -9.44
N LYS A 7 -12.72 -10.67 -8.23
CA LYS A 7 -12.52 -11.42 -6.98
C LYS A 7 -13.50 -12.57 -6.81
N ALA A 8 -14.76 -12.40 -7.22
CA ALA A 8 -15.74 -13.47 -7.22
C ALA A 8 -15.40 -14.61 -8.20
N LYS A 9 -14.74 -14.29 -9.33
CA LYS A 9 -14.22 -15.32 -10.25
C LYS A 9 -13.03 -16.07 -9.68
N GLN A 10 -12.12 -15.36 -8.97
CA GLN A 10 -10.92 -15.95 -8.34
C GLN A 10 -11.25 -16.82 -7.12
N HIS A 11 -12.30 -16.48 -6.38
CA HIS A 11 -12.67 -17.14 -5.11
C HIS A 11 -14.11 -17.71 -5.15
N ARG A 12 -14.43 -18.48 -6.19
CA ARG A 12 -15.80 -19.02 -6.41
C ARG A 12 -16.41 -19.76 -5.20
N LEU A 13 -15.59 -20.33 -4.33
CA LEU A 13 -16.04 -21.06 -3.14
C LEU A 13 -16.20 -20.17 -1.91
N ASN A 14 -15.73 -18.92 -1.93
CA ASN A 14 -15.72 -18.01 -0.80
C ASN A 14 -16.38 -16.66 -1.09
N ILE A 15 -17.38 -16.65 -1.95
CA ILE A 15 -18.18 -15.44 -2.18
C ILE A 15 -19.11 -15.30 -0.97
N ASN A 16 -18.77 -14.35 -0.10
CA ASN A 16 -19.54 -14.02 1.10
C ASN A 16 -19.97 -12.55 1.08
N MET A 17 -20.86 -12.19 2.01
CA MET A 17 -21.36 -10.81 2.13
C MET A 17 -20.22 -9.81 2.35
N GLY A 18 -19.19 -10.17 3.10
CA GLY A 18 -18.03 -9.30 3.33
C GLY A 18 -17.33 -8.86 2.04
N LEU A 19 -17.30 -9.72 1.00
CA LEU A 19 -16.76 -9.36 -0.32
C LEU A 19 -17.65 -8.33 -1.04
N MET A 20 -18.94 -8.30 -0.74
CA MET A 20 -19.89 -7.32 -1.30
C MET A 20 -19.90 -6.02 -0.49
N ASP A 21 -19.74 -6.12 0.82
CA ASP A 21 -19.93 -5.00 1.75
C ASP A 21 -18.67 -4.17 2.00
N TYR A 22 -17.46 -4.72 1.81
CA TYR A 22 -16.23 -3.97 2.12
C TYR A 22 -16.11 -2.63 1.38
N PRO A 23 -16.60 -2.43 0.13
CA PRO A 23 -16.56 -1.11 -0.50
C PRO A 23 -17.48 -0.09 0.19
N VAL A 24 -18.58 -0.57 0.78
CA VAL A 24 -19.50 0.28 1.56
C VAL A 24 -18.85 0.69 2.86
N LEU A 25 -18.18 -0.25 3.55
CA LEU A 25 -17.40 0.06 4.76
C LEU A 25 -16.30 1.06 4.46
N GLN A 26 -15.55 0.87 3.39
CA GLN A 26 -14.51 1.82 2.98
C GLN A 26 -15.08 3.22 2.69
N ALA A 27 -16.24 3.29 2.04
CA ALA A 27 -16.90 4.58 1.81
C ALA A 27 -17.32 5.23 3.13
N ALA A 28 -17.84 4.46 4.10
CA ALA A 28 -18.19 4.97 5.42
C ALA A 28 -16.95 5.50 6.16
N ASP A 29 -15.82 4.76 6.13
CA ASP A 29 -14.57 5.17 6.75
C ASP A 29 -13.98 6.46 6.14
N ILE A 30 -14.16 6.69 4.84
CA ILE A 30 -13.74 7.93 4.18
C ILE A 30 -14.65 9.09 4.54
N LEU A 31 -15.96 8.89 4.47
CA LEU A 31 -16.95 9.97 4.60
C LEU A 31 -17.12 10.41 6.05
N ILE A 32 -17.00 9.50 7.03
CA ILE A 32 -17.16 9.84 8.46
C ILE A 32 -16.09 10.84 8.94
N TYR A 33 -14.95 10.92 8.27
CA TYR A 33 -13.89 11.89 8.55
C TYR A 33 -13.86 13.05 7.56
N LYS A 34 -14.86 13.16 6.67
CA LYS A 34 -14.93 14.19 5.63
C LYS A 34 -13.60 14.34 4.86
N ALA A 35 -12.97 13.21 4.52
CA ALA A 35 -11.69 13.20 3.84
C ALA A 35 -11.80 13.78 2.44
N GLY A 36 -11.05 14.86 2.15
CA GLY A 36 -10.98 15.47 0.82
C GLY A 36 -10.01 14.76 -0.13
N TYR A 37 -8.97 14.09 0.41
CA TYR A 37 -7.97 13.33 -0.33
C TYR A 37 -7.75 11.97 0.31
N VAL A 38 -7.63 10.94 -0.52
CA VAL A 38 -7.43 9.56 -0.08
C VAL A 38 -6.20 8.99 -0.80
N PRO A 39 -5.07 8.81 -0.09
CA PRO A 39 -3.88 8.16 -0.66
C PRO A 39 -4.16 6.68 -0.90
N VAL A 40 -4.08 6.24 -2.14
CA VAL A 40 -4.39 4.85 -2.52
C VAL A 40 -3.55 4.38 -3.70
N GLY A 41 -3.42 3.07 -3.85
CA GLY A 41 -2.95 2.46 -5.08
C GLY A 41 -4.01 2.47 -6.19
N GLU A 42 -3.58 2.26 -7.43
CA GLU A 42 -4.46 2.26 -8.62
C GLU A 42 -5.65 1.29 -8.49
N ASP A 43 -5.46 0.17 -7.82
CA ASP A 43 -6.48 -0.83 -7.58
C ASP A 43 -7.63 -0.35 -6.69
N GLN A 44 -7.48 0.78 -5.98
CA GLN A 44 -8.49 1.37 -5.11
C GLN A 44 -9.24 2.57 -5.73
N ILE A 45 -8.88 3.01 -6.94
CA ILE A 45 -9.52 4.16 -7.60
C ILE A 45 -11.04 3.99 -7.65
N GLN A 46 -11.54 2.80 -8.04
CA GLN A 46 -12.97 2.55 -8.15
C GLN A 46 -13.72 2.65 -6.80
N HIS A 47 -13.05 2.34 -5.68
CA HIS A 47 -13.66 2.44 -4.36
C HIS A 47 -13.76 3.90 -3.90
N VAL A 48 -12.76 4.73 -4.21
CA VAL A 48 -12.82 6.17 -3.92
C VAL A 48 -13.86 6.85 -4.81
N GLU A 49 -13.98 6.46 -6.09
CA GLU A 49 -15.04 6.94 -6.97
C GLU A 49 -16.44 6.56 -6.45
N PHE A 50 -16.60 5.35 -5.93
CA PHE A 50 -17.85 4.92 -5.29
C PHE A 50 -18.18 5.77 -4.06
N SER A 51 -17.19 6.07 -3.21
CA SER A 51 -17.35 6.96 -2.06
C SER A 51 -17.75 8.36 -2.48
N ARG A 52 -17.16 8.89 -3.56
CA ARG A 52 -17.50 10.19 -4.15
C ARG A 52 -18.93 10.23 -4.66
N GLU A 53 -19.39 9.19 -5.33
CA GLU A 53 -20.78 9.10 -5.80
C GLU A 53 -21.78 9.07 -4.63
N ILE A 54 -21.46 8.38 -3.53
CA ILE A 54 -22.27 8.39 -2.31
C ILE A 54 -22.34 9.83 -1.74
N ALA A 55 -21.19 10.52 -1.63
CA ALA A 55 -21.14 11.90 -1.16
C ALA A 55 -22.04 12.82 -2.01
N ARG A 56 -21.93 12.75 -3.33
CA ARG A 56 -22.77 13.54 -4.27
C ARG A 56 -24.26 13.29 -4.08
N ARG A 57 -24.66 12.02 -4.02
CA ARG A 57 -26.07 11.65 -3.85
C ARG A 57 -26.63 12.12 -2.51
N PHE A 58 -25.82 12.00 -1.46
CA PHE A 58 -26.20 12.50 -0.14
C PHE A 58 -26.37 14.03 -0.16
N ASN A 59 -25.38 14.74 -0.67
CA ASN A 59 -25.38 16.19 -0.76
C ASN A 59 -26.56 16.73 -1.59
N ALA A 60 -26.82 16.09 -2.73
CA ALA A 60 -27.95 16.46 -3.60
C ALA A 60 -29.33 16.28 -2.92
N ARG A 61 -29.46 15.30 -2.03
CA ARG A 61 -30.75 14.98 -1.38
C ARG A 61 -30.93 15.68 -0.05
N PHE A 62 -29.87 15.85 0.72
CA PHE A 62 -29.94 16.29 2.12
C PHE A 62 -29.19 17.61 2.40
N GLY A 63 -28.62 18.21 1.37
CA GLY A 63 -27.78 19.40 1.48
C GLY A 63 -26.31 19.08 1.68
N GLU A 64 -25.46 20.04 1.35
CA GLU A 64 -24.00 19.88 1.38
C GLU A 64 -23.49 19.44 2.76
N THR A 65 -22.83 18.31 2.81
CA THR A 65 -22.37 17.65 4.04
C THR A 65 -20.97 17.08 3.88
N PHE A 66 -20.73 16.35 2.80
CA PHE A 66 -19.46 15.66 2.55
C PHE A 66 -18.68 16.33 1.43
N PRO A 67 -17.37 16.57 1.62
CA PRO A 67 -16.50 16.87 0.49
C PRO A 67 -16.48 15.67 -0.45
N GLU A 68 -16.27 15.91 -1.75
CA GLU A 68 -16.06 14.85 -2.72
C GLU A 68 -14.61 14.32 -2.58
N PRO A 69 -14.39 13.08 -2.14
CA PRO A 69 -13.06 12.55 -1.97
C PRO A 69 -12.33 12.42 -3.31
N LYS A 70 -11.06 12.81 -3.33
CA LYS A 70 -10.17 12.72 -4.49
C LYS A 70 -9.09 11.69 -4.23
N VAL A 71 -8.74 10.92 -5.26
CA VAL A 71 -7.62 9.99 -5.23
C VAL A 71 -6.31 10.76 -5.18
N LEU A 72 -5.39 10.34 -4.33
CA LEU A 72 -3.99 10.72 -4.34
C LEU A 72 -3.18 9.45 -4.62
N LEU A 73 -2.65 9.34 -5.84
CA LEU A 73 -1.81 8.21 -6.23
C LEU A 73 -0.37 8.43 -5.76
N SER A 74 0.30 7.34 -5.44
CA SER A 74 1.74 7.33 -5.20
C SER A 74 2.49 7.25 -6.52
N ASP A 75 3.58 8.00 -6.64
CA ASP A 75 4.51 7.91 -7.78
C ASP A 75 5.41 6.66 -7.69
N ALA A 76 5.29 5.86 -6.63
CA ALA A 76 6.11 4.67 -6.46
C ALA A 76 5.79 3.61 -7.52
N PRO A 77 6.81 3.02 -8.16
CA PRO A 77 6.61 1.99 -9.16
C PRO A 77 5.94 0.76 -8.54
N ARG A 78 5.23 0.00 -9.36
CA ARG A 78 4.67 -1.28 -8.94
C ARG A 78 5.77 -2.32 -8.82
N ILE A 79 6.15 -2.66 -7.59
CA ILE A 79 7.19 -3.64 -7.31
C ILE A 79 6.60 -5.07 -7.39
N LEU A 80 7.19 -5.90 -8.23
CA LEU A 80 6.89 -7.33 -8.30
C LEU A 80 7.61 -8.09 -7.17
N GLY A 81 7.17 -9.32 -6.92
CA GLY A 81 7.84 -10.23 -6.00
C GLY A 81 9.26 -10.59 -6.46
N THR A 82 10.01 -11.25 -5.59
CA THR A 82 11.39 -11.70 -5.90
C THR A 82 11.45 -12.71 -7.04
N ASP A 83 10.33 -13.35 -7.37
CA ASP A 83 10.14 -14.21 -8.54
C ASP A 83 10.02 -13.45 -9.88
N GLY A 84 9.81 -12.13 -9.84
CA GLY A 84 9.67 -11.28 -11.02
C GLY A 84 8.37 -11.45 -11.81
N SER A 85 7.46 -12.32 -11.40
CA SER A 85 6.28 -12.71 -12.19
C SER A 85 4.96 -12.17 -11.64
N ALA A 86 4.84 -12.02 -10.33
CA ALA A 86 3.61 -11.64 -9.67
C ALA A 86 3.85 -10.54 -8.62
N LYS A 87 2.77 -9.87 -8.20
CA LYS A 87 2.82 -8.93 -7.07
C LYS A 87 3.37 -9.62 -5.84
N MET A 88 4.20 -8.91 -5.04
CA MET A 88 4.67 -9.41 -3.75
C MET A 88 3.50 -9.90 -2.89
N SER A 89 3.61 -11.15 -2.40
CA SER A 89 2.59 -11.76 -1.55
C SER A 89 3.24 -12.74 -0.57
N LYS A 90 2.79 -12.71 0.68
CA LYS A 90 3.23 -13.69 1.69
C LYS A 90 2.85 -15.12 1.30
N SER A 91 1.67 -15.30 0.68
CA SER A 91 1.18 -16.61 0.24
C SER A 91 1.99 -17.22 -0.90
N LEU A 92 2.66 -16.39 -1.70
CA LEU A 92 3.53 -16.82 -2.80
C LEU A 92 5.00 -16.96 -2.38
N ASN A 93 5.33 -16.63 -1.13
CA ASN A 93 6.71 -16.62 -0.61
C ASN A 93 7.72 -15.81 -1.46
N ASN A 94 7.22 -14.80 -2.18
CA ASN A 94 7.99 -13.92 -3.06
C ASN A 94 8.15 -12.51 -2.51
N ALA A 95 7.85 -12.30 -1.23
CA ALA A 95 7.88 -10.98 -0.58
C ALA A 95 9.09 -10.82 0.34
N ILE A 96 9.65 -9.61 0.35
CA ILE A 96 10.61 -9.14 1.35
C ILE A 96 9.82 -8.44 2.45
N GLY A 97 9.92 -8.96 3.68
CA GLY A 97 9.24 -8.37 4.83
C GLY A 97 10.05 -7.20 5.41
N LEU A 98 9.38 -6.14 5.85
CA LEU A 98 10.04 -5.00 6.51
C LEU A 98 10.78 -5.40 7.79
N LEU A 99 10.35 -6.49 8.45
CA LEU A 99 10.96 -6.99 9.68
C LEU A 99 11.85 -8.24 9.45
N ASP A 100 12.08 -8.62 8.20
CA ASP A 100 13.02 -9.69 7.90
C ASP A 100 14.44 -9.27 8.33
N PRO A 101 15.22 -10.14 8.97
CA PRO A 101 16.59 -9.82 9.30
C PRO A 101 17.44 -9.62 8.03
N PRO A 102 18.52 -8.83 8.08
CA PRO A 102 19.33 -8.51 6.90
C PRO A 102 19.77 -9.75 6.10
N GLU A 103 20.11 -10.83 6.78
CA GLU A 103 20.53 -12.10 6.16
C GLU A 103 19.41 -12.72 5.32
N ALA A 104 18.17 -12.66 5.81
CA ALA A 104 17.00 -13.17 5.09
C ALA A 104 16.64 -12.27 3.90
N ILE A 105 16.78 -10.96 4.03
CA ILE A 105 16.59 -10.00 2.93
C ILE A 105 17.64 -10.28 1.83
N TRP A 106 18.91 -10.43 2.21
CA TRP A 106 19.97 -10.75 1.27
C TRP A 106 19.73 -12.07 0.54
N GLU A 107 19.36 -13.14 1.25
CA GLU A 107 19.11 -14.44 0.64
C GLU A 107 17.96 -14.38 -0.38
N LYS A 108 16.90 -13.64 -0.08
CA LYS A 108 15.79 -13.41 -1.01
C LYS A 108 16.23 -12.60 -2.23
N LEU A 109 17.02 -11.55 -2.04
CA LEU A 109 17.56 -10.76 -3.16
C LEU A 109 18.55 -11.54 -4.00
N ARG A 110 19.46 -12.27 -3.37
CA ARG A 110 20.49 -13.06 -4.05
C ARG A 110 19.87 -14.06 -5.02
N THR A 111 18.78 -14.70 -4.62
CA THR A 111 18.06 -15.71 -5.42
C THR A 111 16.98 -15.12 -6.32
N ALA A 112 16.65 -13.82 -6.20
CA ALA A 112 15.60 -13.17 -6.96
C ALA A 112 15.85 -13.23 -8.48
N ALA A 113 14.75 -13.27 -9.24
CA ALA A 113 14.79 -13.27 -10.69
C ALA A 113 15.43 -11.98 -11.25
N THR A 114 16.24 -12.14 -12.27
CA THR A 114 16.89 -11.07 -13.01
C THR A 114 16.48 -11.10 -14.49
N CYS A 115 17.09 -10.28 -15.32
CA CYS A 115 16.86 -10.26 -16.75
C CYS A 115 17.09 -11.65 -17.37
N GLU A 116 16.09 -12.23 -18.00
CA GLU A 116 16.14 -13.57 -18.63
C GLU A 116 17.13 -13.63 -19.80
N HIS A 117 17.40 -12.50 -20.44
CA HIS A 117 18.30 -12.38 -21.59
C HIS A 117 19.79 -12.36 -21.19
N ARG A 118 20.10 -12.18 -19.89
CA ARG A 118 21.47 -12.17 -19.37
C ARG A 118 21.80 -13.48 -18.69
N GLN A 119 22.50 -14.36 -19.40
CA GLN A 119 22.88 -15.68 -18.88
C GLN A 119 24.29 -15.70 -18.30
N ARG A 120 25.21 -14.90 -18.86
CA ARG A 120 26.60 -14.81 -18.41
C ARG A 120 26.91 -13.43 -17.87
N ARG A 121 27.94 -13.34 -17.01
CA ARG A 121 28.40 -12.04 -16.46
C ARG A 121 28.85 -11.07 -17.57
N THR A 122 29.35 -11.57 -18.66
CA THR A 122 29.82 -10.81 -19.81
C THR A 122 28.72 -10.36 -20.77
N ASP A 123 27.51 -10.87 -20.60
CA ASP A 123 26.41 -10.50 -21.47
C ASP A 123 25.82 -9.15 -21.04
N PRO A 124 25.50 -8.24 -21.97
CA PRO A 124 24.75 -7.05 -21.66
C PRO A 124 23.38 -7.38 -21.05
N GLY A 125 22.95 -6.62 -20.06
CA GLY A 125 21.63 -6.74 -19.49
C GLY A 125 20.64 -5.74 -20.09
N HIS A 126 19.35 -5.94 -19.75
CA HIS A 126 18.23 -5.10 -20.20
C HIS A 126 17.48 -4.61 -18.94
N PRO A 127 17.84 -3.45 -18.37
CA PRO A 127 17.21 -2.92 -17.15
C PRO A 127 15.69 -2.86 -17.25
N GLU A 128 15.15 -2.49 -18.42
CA GLU A 128 13.72 -2.40 -18.72
C GLU A 128 12.95 -3.73 -18.59
N HIS A 129 13.65 -4.85 -18.57
CA HIS A 129 13.07 -6.19 -18.36
C HIS A 129 13.55 -6.85 -17.06
N CYS A 130 14.14 -6.05 -16.16
CA CYS A 130 14.76 -6.58 -14.95
C CYS A 130 14.00 -6.14 -13.69
N ASN A 131 13.40 -7.10 -12.98
CA ASN A 131 12.70 -6.83 -11.72
C ASN A 131 13.61 -6.19 -10.65
N ILE A 132 14.90 -6.56 -10.61
CA ILE A 132 15.87 -5.94 -9.69
C ILE A 132 16.10 -4.48 -10.04
N PHE A 133 16.06 -4.11 -11.32
CA PHE A 133 16.18 -2.71 -11.73
C PHE A 133 14.96 -1.88 -11.28
N THR A 134 13.75 -2.41 -11.40
CA THR A 134 12.53 -1.77 -10.86
C THR A 134 12.62 -1.58 -9.34
N MET A 135 13.23 -2.53 -8.62
CA MET A 135 13.51 -2.34 -7.18
C MET A 135 14.54 -1.22 -6.93
N HIS A 136 15.55 -1.06 -7.79
CA HIS A 136 16.48 0.07 -7.69
C HIS A 136 15.76 1.41 -7.87
N GLU A 137 14.79 1.51 -8.80
CA GLU A 137 13.99 2.74 -8.98
C GLU A 137 13.24 3.15 -7.72
N ALA A 138 12.87 2.16 -6.86
CA ALA A 138 12.19 2.42 -5.60
C ALA A 138 13.12 2.71 -4.41
N PHE A 139 14.32 2.11 -4.38
CA PHE A 139 15.18 2.10 -3.18
C PHE A 139 16.56 2.75 -3.40
N SER A 140 16.90 3.15 -4.61
CA SER A 140 18.23 3.70 -4.89
C SER A 140 18.17 5.17 -5.26
N LYS A 141 19.26 5.90 -4.99
CA LYS A 141 19.39 7.30 -5.38
C LYS A 141 19.56 7.43 -6.90
N PRO A 142 19.20 8.56 -7.51
CA PRO A 142 19.26 8.73 -8.98
C PRO A 142 20.63 8.46 -9.59
N ASP A 143 21.71 8.86 -8.91
CA ASP A 143 23.09 8.59 -9.34
C ASP A 143 23.44 7.10 -9.34
N GLN A 144 22.95 6.37 -8.36
CA GLN A 144 23.11 4.91 -8.26
C GLN A 144 22.27 4.19 -9.32
N ILE A 145 21.04 4.66 -9.59
CA ILE A 145 20.21 4.10 -10.67
C ILE A 145 20.92 4.26 -12.01
N ALA A 146 21.47 5.44 -12.30
CA ALA A 146 22.23 5.69 -13.51
C ALA A 146 23.49 4.81 -13.60
N LEU A 147 24.20 4.63 -12.48
CA LEU A 147 25.37 3.72 -12.40
C LEU A 147 24.98 2.27 -12.71
N VAL A 148 23.87 1.81 -12.12
CA VAL A 148 23.37 0.45 -12.32
C VAL A 148 22.92 0.24 -13.76
N ASP A 149 22.18 1.19 -14.34
CA ASP A 149 21.74 1.14 -15.74
C ASP A 149 22.94 1.00 -16.69
N TYR A 150 23.92 1.91 -16.57
CA TYR A 150 25.12 1.88 -17.40
C TYR A 150 25.88 0.57 -17.31
N ASN A 151 26.19 0.11 -16.08
CA ASN A 151 26.97 -1.12 -15.90
C ASN A 151 26.18 -2.38 -16.26
N CYS A 152 24.86 -2.38 -16.14
CA CYS A 152 24.03 -3.47 -16.62
C CYS A 152 24.11 -3.60 -18.13
N ARG A 153 23.94 -2.52 -18.88
CA ARG A 153 23.97 -2.49 -20.35
C ARG A 153 25.36 -2.76 -20.94
N THR A 154 26.41 -2.39 -20.24
CA THR A 154 27.81 -2.57 -20.69
C THR A 154 28.48 -3.82 -20.13
N ALA A 155 27.76 -4.64 -19.35
CA ALA A 155 28.32 -5.77 -18.61
C ALA A 155 29.47 -5.38 -17.66
N GLY A 156 29.48 -4.16 -17.16
CA GLY A 156 30.52 -3.63 -16.26
C GLY A 156 30.58 -4.37 -14.92
N PHE A 157 29.43 -4.85 -14.43
CA PHE A 157 29.34 -5.73 -13.26
C PHE A 157 28.31 -6.87 -13.45
N GLY A 158 28.32 -7.87 -12.57
CA GLY A 158 27.36 -8.98 -12.59
C GLY A 158 26.07 -8.67 -11.83
N CYS A 159 25.08 -9.55 -11.98
CA CYS A 159 23.80 -9.39 -11.28
C CYS A 159 23.93 -9.47 -9.75
N ILE A 160 24.93 -10.18 -9.23
CA ILE A 160 25.16 -10.26 -7.77
C ILE A 160 25.65 -8.91 -7.24
N GLU A 161 26.62 -8.27 -7.92
CA GLU A 161 27.13 -6.94 -7.55
C GLU A 161 26.00 -5.88 -7.60
N CYS A 162 25.13 -5.96 -8.61
CA CYS A 162 23.93 -5.14 -8.69
C CYS A 162 23.00 -5.34 -7.48
N LYS A 163 22.72 -6.58 -7.11
CA LYS A 163 21.88 -6.92 -5.95
C LYS A 163 22.50 -6.50 -4.61
N GLU A 164 23.84 -6.52 -4.50
CA GLU A 164 24.53 -6.01 -3.31
C GLU A 164 24.34 -4.51 -3.11
N ILE A 165 24.34 -3.73 -4.20
CA ILE A 165 24.05 -2.30 -4.16
C ILE A 165 22.60 -2.09 -3.69
N LEU A 166 21.65 -2.80 -4.28
CA LEU A 166 20.25 -2.75 -3.90
C LEU A 166 20.04 -3.12 -2.43
N PHE A 167 20.67 -4.21 -1.98
CA PHE A 167 20.59 -4.65 -0.59
C PHE A 167 21.06 -3.59 0.39
N LYS A 168 22.20 -2.95 0.13
CA LYS A 168 22.70 -1.85 1.00
C LYS A 168 21.70 -0.71 1.09
N ASN A 169 21.12 -0.30 -0.04
CA ASN A 169 20.14 0.76 -0.07
C ASN A 169 18.84 0.37 0.67
N MET A 170 18.37 -0.87 0.47
CA MET A 170 17.20 -1.36 1.21
C MET A 170 17.43 -1.42 2.71
N ILE A 171 18.62 -1.83 3.17
CA ILE A 171 18.94 -1.86 4.61
C ILE A 171 19.06 -0.44 5.18
N GLU A 172 19.56 0.54 4.40
CA GLU A 172 19.59 1.94 4.80
C GLU A 172 18.18 2.48 5.07
N GLU A 173 17.19 2.12 4.23
CA GLU A 173 15.79 2.54 4.37
C GLU A 173 15.03 1.72 5.44
N ILE A 174 15.20 0.41 5.47
CA ILE A 174 14.45 -0.49 6.35
C ILE A 174 14.99 -0.48 7.78
N GLY A 175 16.29 -0.29 7.97
CA GLY A 175 16.96 -0.33 9.27
C GLY A 175 16.35 0.59 10.32
N PRO A 176 16.11 1.89 10.03
CA PRO A 176 15.42 2.80 10.93
C PRO A 176 14.02 2.32 11.33
N ILE A 177 13.27 1.73 10.40
CA ILE A 177 11.94 1.18 10.66
C ILE A 177 12.04 0.00 11.65
N GLN A 178 12.98 -0.90 11.42
CA GLN A 178 13.21 -2.05 12.31
C GLN A 178 13.64 -1.63 13.70
N ASN A 179 14.51 -0.62 13.80
CA ASN A 179 14.91 -0.05 15.08
C ASN A 179 13.70 0.53 15.82
N ARG A 180 12.87 1.30 15.12
CA ARG A 180 11.65 1.88 15.70
C ARG A 180 10.68 0.82 16.21
N VAL A 181 10.50 -0.27 15.45
CA VAL A 181 9.66 -1.40 15.89
C VAL A 181 10.23 -2.04 17.16
N ARG A 182 11.55 -2.23 17.24
CA ARG A 182 12.21 -2.76 18.46
C ARG A 182 11.98 -1.87 19.66
N GLU A 183 12.13 -0.56 19.52
CA GLU A 183 11.86 0.43 20.58
C GLU A 183 10.41 0.39 21.06
N ILE A 184 9.45 0.33 20.12
CA ILE A 184 8.03 0.28 20.44
C ILE A 184 7.68 -1.01 21.18
N ASN A 185 8.20 -2.15 20.72
CA ASN A 185 7.96 -3.44 21.36
C ASN A 185 8.48 -3.52 22.82
N GLN A 186 9.47 -2.69 23.15
CA GLN A 186 9.94 -2.57 24.55
C GLN A 186 9.03 -1.71 25.43
N LYS A 187 8.03 -1.05 24.87
CA LYS A 187 7.10 -0.14 25.54
C LYS A 187 5.64 -0.48 25.22
N PRO A 188 5.12 -1.63 25.68
CA PRO A 188 3.74 -2.06 25.35
C PRO A 188 2.70 -1.00 25.68
N GLN A 189 2.86 -0.29 26.80
CA GLN A 189 1.93 0.77 27.22
C GLN A 189 1.86 1.90 26.20
N TYR A 190 2.96 2.26 25.54
CA TYR A 190 2.97 3.27 24.48
C TYR A 190 2.01 2.93 23.34
N MET A 191 1.92 1.64 22.96
CA MET A 191 0.97 1.20 21.92
C MET A 191 -0.48 1.38 22.38
N VAL A 192 -0.79 1.04 23.63
CA VAL A 192 -2.12 1.22 24.22
C VAL A 192 -2.48 2.71 24.22
N ASP A 193 -1.59 3.56 24.73
CA ASP A 193 -1.81 5.01 24.83
C ASP A 193 -2.06 5.65 23.44
N VAL A 194 -1.31 5.21 22.42
CA VAL A 194 -1.50 5.67 21.03
C VAL A 194 -2.87 5.25 20.47
N LEU A 195 -3.28 4.00 20.72
CA LEU A 195 -4.57 3.48 20.27
C LEU A 195 -5.73 4.19 20.98
N GLU A 196 -5.66 4.37 22.30
CA GLU A 196 -6.70 5.03 23.08
C GLU A 196 -6.83 6.52 22.72
N SER A 197 -5.71 7.24 22.62
CA SER A 197 -5.72 8.64 22.21
C SER A 197 -6.20 8.82 20.78
N GLY A 198 -5.79 7.91 19.88
CA GLY A 198 -6.26 7.86 18.50
C GLY A 198 -7.76 7.62 18.40
N ALA A 199 -8.26 6.63 19.13
CA ALA A 199 -9.70 6.31 19.20
C ALA A 199 -10.52 7.48 19.74
N ALA A 200 -10.04 8.16 20.79
CA ALA A 200 -10.72 9.33 21.33
C ALA A 200 -10.83 10.47 20.32
N ARG A 201 -9.75 10.77 19.58
CA ARG A 201 -9.74 11.76 18.50
C ARG A 201 -10.71 11.39 17.37
N CYS A 202 -10.64 10.16 16.91
CA CYS A 202 -11.53 9.63 15.86
C CYS A 202 -12.99 9.71 16.28
N LYS A 203 -13.30 9.31 17.53
CA LYS A 203 -14.66 9.38 18.09
C LYS A 203 -15.20 10.80 18.12
N ALA A 204 -14.40 11.79 18.51
CA ALA A 204 -14.84 13.20 18.55
C ALA A 204 -15.28 13.68 17.16
N ILE A 205 -14.48 13.42 16.11
CA ILE A 205 -14.83 13.78 14.74
C ILE A 205 -16.07 13.01 14.26
N ALA A 206 -16.09 11.69 14.49
CA ALA A 206 -17.17 10.82 14.03
C ALA A 206 -18.53 11.18 14.66
N VAL A 207 -18.55 11.53 15.93
CA VAL A 207 -19.79 11.96 16.62
C VAL A 207 -20.35 13.22 15.99
N GLU A 208 -19.51 14.25 15.77
CA GLU A 208 -19.92 15.50 15.14
C GLU A 208 -20.52 15.27 13.75
N VAL A 209 -19.83 14.50 12.91
CA VAL A 209 -20.29 14.19 11.54
C VAL A 209 -21.57 13.37 11.57
N MET A 210 -21.66 12.38 12.46
CA MET A 210 -22.87 11.55 12.56
C MET A 210 -24.08 12.32 13.09
N ASP A 211 -23.91 13.29 13.98
CA ASP A 211 -24.99 14.16 14.44
C ASP A 211 -25.52 15.05 13.32
N GLU A 212 -24.63 15.61 12.50
CA GLU A 212 -25.01 16.35 11.29
C GLU A 212 -25.80 15.47 10.33
N VAL A 213 -25.27 14.26 10.02
CA VAL A 213 -25.91 13.30 9.10
C VAL A 213 -27.31 12.92 9.61
N ARG A 214 -27.41 12.50 10.88
CA ARG A 214 -28.70 12.11 11.49
C ARG A 214 -29.72 13.21 11.47
N THR A 215 -29.28 14.43 11.74
CA THR A 215 -30.15 15.62 11.69
C THR A 215 -30.71 15.84 10.29
N LYS A 216 -29.82 15.78 9.26
CA LYS A 216 -30.21 16.00 7.86
C LYS A 216 -31.13 14.92 7.30
N ILE A 217 -30.95 13.66 7.70
CA ILE A 217 -31.83 12.56 7.26
C ILE A 217 -33.09 12.43 8.11
N GLY A 218 -33.26 13.26 9.15
CA GLY A 218 -34.45 13.26 10.00
C GLY A 218 -34.48 12.21 11.13
N VAL A 219 -33.34 11.56 11.40
CA VAL A 219 -33.16 10.62 12.52
C VAL A 219 -32.60 11.42 13.71
N LYS A 220 -33.43 11.79 14.66
CA LYS A 220 -32.99 12.55 15.84
C LYS A 220 -32.13 11.67 16.75
N SER A 221 -31.04 12.25 17.26
CA SER A 221 -30.12 11.58 18.19
C SER A 221 -30.69 11.34 19.60
N SER A 222 -31.89 11.81 19.88
CA SER A 222 -32.53 11.70 21.19
C SER A 222 -32.82 10.27 21.70
N TRP A 223 -32.59 9.28 20.87
CA TRP A 223 -32.78 7.86 21.23
C TRP A 223 -31.52 7.20 21.84
N LEU A 224 -30.41 7.93 21.94
CA LEU A 224 -29.13 7.39 22.42
C LEU A 224 -28.61 8.01 23.72
N ASN A 225 -29.44 8.89 24.36
CA ASN A 225 -29.07 9.60 25.59
C ASN A 225 -29.86 9.13 26.82
N ASP A 226 -30.48 7.94 26.77
CA ASP A 226 -31.06 7.24 27.92
C ASP A 226 -30.26 6.00 28.33
#